data_32642491c9be1959d6d6f93444367868
#
_entry.id   32642491c9be1959d6d6f93444367868
#
_cell.length_a   1.000
_cell.length_b   1.000
_cell.length_c   1.000
_cell.angle_alpha   90.00
_cell.angle_beta   90.00
_cell.angle_gamma   90.00
#
_symmetry.space_group_name_H-M   'P 1'
#
loop_
_entity.id
_entity.type
_entity.pdbx_description
1 polymer ?
#
loop_
_entity_poly.entity_id
_entity_poly.type
_entity_poly.pdbx_seq_one_letter_code
_entity_poly.pdbx_strand_id
1 'polypeptide(L)'
;HSHRLAISTLDSFFVRVGLAFALELGLPPGWAIADEHVDAQLRDEAIANLLADDEPQTLVDLMRLLNKGESRRGVTDQIASEVRNLHALFGQAPRRETWTWLQPARPLDRPELAAAVEALREYPVTTDKRMVKAKQADVDRATRQEWLEFIGKGLAGKIATGDPNYHNRPIPAPLVDCYEVLLDHARAALCTWLAGQNEACYE
;
A
#
# COMPACT_ATOMS: atom_id res chain seq x y z
N HIS A 1 10.80 16.34 57.04
CA HIS A 1 10.97 15.18 56.18
C HIS A 1 10.58 15.42 54.70
N SER A 2 10.28 16.65 54.29
CA SER A 2 9.84 16.98 52.92
C SER A 2 10.98 17.04 51.87
N HIS A 3 12.24 17.08 52.27
CA HIS A 3 13.39 17.15 51.36
C HIS A 3 13.76 15.83 50.66
N ARG A 4 12.99 14.78 50.85
CA ARG A 4 13.14 13.52 50.14
C ARG A 4 12.07 13.27 49.07
N LEU A 5 11.13 14.23 48.92
CA LEU A 5 10.11 14.15 47.89
C LEU A 5 10.68 14.73 46.60
N ALA A 6 11.04 13.86 45.66
CA ALA A 6 11.43 14.26 44.31
C ALA A 6 10.16 14.43 43.46
N ILE A 7 9.68 15.65 43.28
CA ILE A 7 8.60 15.95 42.35
C ILE A 7 9.25 16.14 40.97
N SER A 8 8.89 15.29 40.02
CA SER A 8 9.37 15.36 38.64
C SER A 8 8.28 14.88 37.68
N THR A 9 8.37 15.26 36.40
CA THR A 9 7.52 14.70 35.38
C THR A 9 7.82 13.20 35.19
N LEU A 10 6.87 12.46 34.67
CA LEU A 10 7.02 11.03 34.39
C LEU A 10 8.22 10.78 33.45
N ASP A 11 8.39 11.64 32.45
CA ASP A 11 9.51 11.57 31.52
C ASP A 11 10.86 11.75 32.20
N SER A 12 10.98 12.73 33.11
CA SER A 12 12.21 12.92 33.91
C SER A 12 12.51 11.74 34.81
N PHE A 13 11.49 11.03 35.27
CA PHE A 13 11.66 9.81 36.03
C PHE A 13 12.24 8.69 35.15
N PHE A 14 11.68 8.46 33.97
CA PHE A 14 12.18 7.45 33.03
C PHE A 14 13.60 7.76 32.54
N VAL A 15 13.91 9.02 32.27
CA VAL A 15 15.29 9.43 31.92
C VAL A 15 16.26 9.07 33.03
N ARG A 16 15.93 9.33 34.30
CA ARG A 16 16.78 8.96 35.44
C ARG A 16 16.92 7.46 35.62
N VAL A 17 15.87 6.70 35.41
CA VAL A 17 15.93 5.22 35.41
C VAL A 17 16.85 4.76 34.29
N GLY A 18 16.70 5.27 33.08
CA GLY A 18 17.58 4.94 31.94
C GLY A 18 19.05 5.27 32.21
N LEU A 19 19.32 6.44 32.82
CA LEU A 19 20.69 6.82 33.21
C LEU A 19 21.26 5.88 34.31
N ALA A 20 20.44 5.49 35.28
CA ALA A 20 20.86 4.61 36.35
C ALA A 20 21.16 3.18 35.90
N PHE A 21 20.45 2.70 34.88
CA PHE A 21 20.55 1.34 34.34
C PHE A 21 21.10 1.32 32.89
N ALA A 22 21.90 2.33 32.52
CA ALA A 22 22.37 2.49 31.15
C ALA A 22 23.13 1.25 30.63
N LEU A 23 23.98 0.66 31.46
CA LEU A 23 24.77 -0.52 31.10
C LEU A 23 23.88 -1.75 30.90
N GLU A 24 22.93 -1.97 31.80
CA GLU A 24 21.98 -3.09 31.75
C GLU A 24 21.03 -2.97 30.53
N LEU A 25 20.72 -1.74 30.12
CA LEU A 25 19.92 -1.44 28.96
C LEU A 25 20.75 -1.43 27.65
N GLY A 26 22.07 -1.66 27.74
CA GLY A 26 22.96 -1.63 26.56
C GLY A 26 23.14 -0.25 25.97
N LEU A 27 22.88 0.82 26.73
CA LEU A 27 23.05 2.20 26.28
C LEU A 27 24.52 2.62 26.35
N PRO A 28 25.07 3.33 25.34
CA PRO A 28 26.44 3.79 25.36
C PRO A 28 26.68 4.83 26.44
N PRO A 29 27.91 4.96 26.97
CA PRO A 29 28.25 6.02 27.91
C PRO A 29 27.97 7.40 27.31
N GLY A 30 27.30 8.25 28.09
CA GLY A 30 26.96 9.62 27.65
C GLY A 30 25.76 9.71 26.72
N TRP A 31 24.92 8.68 26.65
CA TRP A 31 23.67 8.75 25.90
C TRP A 31 22.77 9.90 26.38
N ALA A 32 22.06 10.47 25.46
CA ALA A 32 21.07 11.52 25.73
C ALA A 32 19.83 11.30 24.85
N ILE A 33 18.69 11.81 25.28
CA ILE A 33 17.49 11.83 24.45
C ILE A 33 17.70 12.92 23.40
N ALA A 34 17.58 12.52 22.12
CA ALA A 34 17.60 13.46 21.01
C ALA A 34 16.37 14.39 21.11
N ASP A 35 16.57 15.67 20.94
CA ASP A 35 15.48 16.58 20.69
C ASP A 35 14.97 16.42 19.25
N GLU A 36 13.85 17.06 18.92
CA GLU A 36 13.21 16.94 17.62
C GLU A 36 14.14 17.33 16.44
N HIS A 37 15.01 18.31 16.66
CA HIS A 37 15.95 18.78 15.65
C HIS A 37 17.08 17.78 15.41
N VAL A 38 17.68 17.26 16.49
CA VAL A 38 18.73 16.24 16.44
C VAL A 38 18.18 14.94 15.85
N ASP A 39 16.97 14.54 16.22
CA ASP A 39 16.32 13.36 15.68
C ASP A 39 16.04 13.48 14.16
N ALA A 40 15.60 14.66 13.71
CA ALA A 40 15.43 14.92 12.28
C ALA A 40 16.77 14.87 11.53
N GLN A 41 17.82 15.48 12.08
CA GLN A 41 19.15 15.49 11.48
C GLN A 41 19.74 14.07 11.38
N LEU A 42 19.61 13.25 12.42
CA LEU A 42 20.08 11.85 12.41
C LEU A 42 19.34 11.01 11.36
N ARG A 43 18.05 11.23 11.20
CA ARG A 43 17.26 10.56 10.15
C ARG A 43 17.68 10.96 8.74
N ASP A 44 17.87 12.26 8.51
CA ASP A 44 18.31 12.77 7.21
C ASP A 44 19.69 12.24 6.86
N GLU A 45 20.60 12.18 7.83
CA GLU A 45 21.93 11.60 7.66
C GLU A 45 21.89 10.09 7.39
N ALA A 46 21.05 9.34 8.09
CA ALA A 46 20.87 7.92 7.86
C ALA A 46 20.30 7.63 6.46
N ILE A 47 19.29 8.40 6.03
CA ILE A 47 18.73 8.29 4.68
C ILE A 47 19.78 8.63 3.63
N ALA A 48 20.55 9.72 3.82
CA ALA A 48 21.60 10.11 2.89
C ALA A 48 22.69 9.04 2.74
N ASN A 49 23.07 8.39 3.85
CA ASN A 49 24.06 7.31 3.84
C ASN A 49 23.53 6.08 3.11
N LEU A 50 22.29 5.66 3.36
CA LEU A 50 21.66 4.56 2.63
C LEU A 50 21.59 4.84 1.12
N LEU A 51 21.16 6.05 0.74
CA LEU A 51 21.07 6.45 -0.67
C LEU A 51 22.46 6.53 -1.36
N ALA A 52 23.53 6.76 -0.60
CA ALA A 52 24.89 6.81 -1.15
C ALA A 52 25.48 5.42 -1.42
N ASP A 53 25.03 4.39 -0.69
CA ASP A 53 25.55 3.03 -0.78
C ASP A 53 24.78 2.16 -1.80
N ASP A 54 23.59 2.57 -2.22
CA ASP A 54 22.72 1.81 -3.14
C ASP A 54 23.02 2.11 -4.62
N GLU A 55 22.76 1.09 -5.48
CA GLU A 55 22.81 1.30 -6.92
C GLU A 55 21.74 2.29 -7.38
N PRO A 56 22.06 3.26 -8.26
CA PRO A 56 21.12 4.28 -8.73
C PRO A 56 19.82 3.71 -9.33
N GLN A 57 19.89 2.53 -9.94
CA GLN A 57 18.72 1.88 -10.55
C GLN A 57 17.72 1.37 -9.48
N THR A 58 18.23 0.79 -8.39
CA THR A 58 17.43 0.33 -7.25
C THR A 58 16.66 1.50 -6.63
N LEU A 59 17.34 2.65 -6.48
CA LEU A 59 16.72 3.88 -5.98
C LEU A 59 15.61 4.40 -6.91
N VAL A 60 15.82 4.37 -8.22
CA VAL A 60 14.80 4.77 -9.20
C VAL A 60 13.60 3.87 -9.15
N ASP A 61 13.79 2.56 -8.99
CA ASP A 61 12.69 1.59 -8.93
C ASP A 61 11.92 1.70 -7.60
N LEU A 62 12.60 1.88 -6.48
CA LEU A 62 11.99 2.20 -5.19
C LEU A 62 11.17 3.49 -5.27
N MET A 63 11.73 4.55 -5.88
CA MET A 63 11.04 5.82 -6.08
C MET A 63 9.78 5.69 -6.94
N ARG A 64 9.80 4.87 -7.98
CA ARG A 64 8.62 4.59 -8.81
C ARG A 64 7.54 3.88 -8.01
N LEU A 65 7.91 2.92 -7.17
CA LEU A 65 6.98 2.21 -6.28
C LEU A 65 6.33 3.17 -5.27
N LEU A 66 7.11 4.00 -4.59
CA LEU A 66 6.62 4.95 -3.59
C LEU A 66 5.75 6.05 -4.21
N ASN A 67 6.10 6.55 -5.39
CA ASN A 67 5.41 7.66 -6.05
C ASN A 67 4.11 7.26 -6.78
N LYS A 68 3.76 5.98 -6.86
CA LYS A 68 2.59 5.52 -7.63
C LYS A 68 2.53 6.09 -9.04
N GLY A 69 3.70 6.39 -9.65
CA GLY A 69 3.81 6.98 -10.97
C GLY A 69 3.67 8.49 -11.05
N GLU A 70 3.49 9.22 -9.94
CA GLU A 70 3.48 10.68 -9.93
C GLU A 70 4.89 11.26 -9.77
N SER A 71 5.24 12.25 -10.59
CA SER A 71 6.51 12.98 -10.48
C SER A 71 6.39 14.07 -9.40
N ARG A 72 7.06 13.91 -8.27
CA ARG A 72 7.12 14.92 -7.20
C ARG A 72 8.52 15.52 -7.08
N ARG A 73 8.56 16.79 -6.70
CA ARG A 73 9.81 17.49 -6.36
C ARG A 73 10.20 17.16 -4.92
N GLY A 74 11.48 16.87 -4.68
CA GLY A 74 11.97 16.59 -3.32
C GLY A 74 11.94 15.11 -2.95
N VAL A 75 12.79 14.30 -3.61
CA VAL A 75 12.95 12.85 -3.36
C VAL A 75 13.26 12.57 -1.89
N THR A 76 14.19 13.30 -1.31
CA THR A 76 14.64 13.12 0.08
C THR A 76 13.49 13.39 1.07
N ASP A 77 12.74 14.47 0.85
CA ASP A 77 11.60 14.81 1.72
C ASP A 77 10.50 13.75 1.67
N GLN A 78 10.30 13.17 0.49
CA GLN A 78 9.31 12.12 0.32
C GLN A 78 9.74 10.83 1.03
N ILE A 79 11.00 10.40 0.85
CA ILE A 79 11.55 9.24 1.57
C ILE A 79 11.46 9.47 3.08
N ALA A 80 11.88 10.64 3.58
CA ALA A 80 11.81 10.99 4.98
C ALA A 80 10.36 10.98 5.51
N SER A 81 9.38 11.39 4.71
CA SER A 81 7.96 11.34 5.07
C SER A 81 7.46 9.89 5.15
N GLU A 82 7.79 9.05 4.15
CA GLU A 82 7.37 7.65 4.15
C GLU A 82 8.05 6.86 5.27
N VAL A 83 9.34 7.08 5.52
CA VAL A 83 10.06 6.47 6.66
C VAL A 83 9.39 6.83 7.99
N ARG A 84 8.99 8.10 8.19
CA ARG A 84 8.25 8.49 9.41
C ARG A 84 6.92 7.79 9.55
N ASN A 85 6.16 7.67 8.44
CA ASN A 85 4.86 7.02 8.43
C ASN A 85 4.99 5.51 8.71
N LEU A 86 5.99 4.87 8.12
CA LEU A 86 6.20 3.42 8.22
C LEU A 86 6.88 3.01 9.53
N HIS A 87 7.72 3.86 10.12
CA HIS A 87 8.47 3.54 11.35
C HIS A 87 7.54 3.15 12.51
N ALA A 88 6.42 3.86 12.67
CA ALA A 88 5.44 3.53 13.70
C ALA A 88 4.77 2.16 13.46
N LEU A 89 4.50 1.83 12.20
CA LEU A 89 3.95 0.54 11.79
C LEU A 89 4.98 -0.57 11.96
N PHE A 90 6.23 -0.33 11.55
CA PHE A 90 7.32 -1.28 11.71
C PHE A 90 7.56 -1.61 13.19
N GLY A 91 7.52 -0.63 14.08
CA GLY A 91 7.63 -0.85 15.54
C GLY A 91 6.54 -1.77 16.09
N GLN A 92 5.33 -1.77 15.49
CA GLN A 92 4.23 -2.67 15.86
C GLN A 92 4.34 -4.05 15.17
N ALA A 93 4.95 -4.13 14.00
CA ALA A 93 5.05 -5.32 13.17
C ALA A 93 6.48 -5.53 12.63
N PRO A 94 7.47 -5.79 13.50
CA PRO A 94 8.88 -5.86 13.09
C PRO A 94 9.25 -7.14 12.33
N ARG A 95 8.34 -8.10 12.20
CA ARG A 95 8.61 -9.39 11.55
C ARG A 95 8.24 -9.33 10.07
N ARG A 96 9.14 -9.79 9.20
CA ARG A 96 8.93 -9.84 7.74
C ARG A 96 7.64 -10.57 7.36
N GLU A 97 7.30 -11.67 8.06
CA GLU A 97 6.12 -12.47 7.79
C GLU A 97 4.82 -11.65 7.93
N THR A 98 4.82 -10.61 8.77
CA THR A 98 3.67 -9.71 8.91
C THR A 98 3.44 -8.86 7.66
N TRP A 99 4.47 -8.57 6.89
CA TRP A 99 4.39 -7.76 5.66
C TRP A 99 4.20 -8.61 4.41
N THR A 100 4.66 -9.86 4.44
CA THR A 100 4.61 -10.80 3.31
C THR A 100 3.50 -11.85 3.42
N TRP A 101 2.54 -11.68 4.36
CA TRP A 101 1.44 -12.62 4.57
C TRP A 101 0.45 -12.66 3.39
N LEU A 102 0.37 -11.60 2.60
CA LEU A 102 -0.54 -11.49 1.47
C LEU A 102 -0.02 -12.36 0.31
N GLN A 103 -0.69 -13.48 0.08
CA GLN A 103 -0.39 -14.37 -1.03
C GLN A 103 -1.44 -14.20 -2.11
N PRO A 104 -1.14 -13.49 -3.20
CA PRO A 104 -2.08 -13.28 -4.29
C PRO A 104 -2.35 -14.57 -5.05
N ALA A 105 -3.59 -14.77 -5.49
CA ALA A 105 -3.91 -15.77 -6.48
C ALA A 105 -3.17 -15.43 -7.80
N ARG A 106 -2.94 -16.45 -8.63
CA ARG A 106 -2.32 -16.22 -9.95
C ARG A 106 -3.29 -15.41 -10.82
N PRO A 107 -2.89 -14.23 -11.32
CA PRO A 107 -3.68 -13.52 -12.31
C PRO A 107 -3.67 -14.28 -13.65
N LEU A 108 -4.67 -14.03 -14.49
CA LEU A 108 -4.70 -14.54 -15.86
C LEU A 108 -3.45 -14.09 -16.61
N ASP A 109 -2.94 -14.94 -17.47
CA ASP A 109 -1.88 -14.54 -18.39
C ASP A 109 -2.42 -13.59 -19.49
N ARG A 110 -1.51 -13.04 -20.30
CA ARG A 110 -1.88 -12.03 -21.31
C ARG A 110 -2.87 -12.52 -22.34
N PRO A 111 -2.75 -13.73 -22.93
CA PRO A 111 -3.76 -14.26 -23.84
C PRO A 111 -5.09 -14.59 -23.16
N GLU A 112 -5.08 -15.16 -21.96
CA GLU A 112 -6.29 -15.45 -21.19
C GLU A 112 -7.07 -14.17 -20.86
N LEU A 113 -6.35 -13.13 -20.43
CA LEU A 113 -6.95 -11.83 -20.16
C LEU A 113 -7.56 -11.19 -21.41
N ALA A 114 -6.84 -11.24 -22.54
CA ALA A 114 -7.36 -10.72 -23.81
C ALA A 114 -8.64 -11.45 -24.24
N ALA A 115 -8.69 -12.76 -24.10
CA ALA A 115 -9.87 -13.56 -24.39
C ALA A 115 -11.05 -13.22 -23.45
N ALA A 116 -10.80 -13.03 -22.16
CA ALA A 116 -11.85 -12.65 -21.19
C ALA A 116 -12.42 -11.24 -21.47
N VAL A 117 -11.57 -10.28 -21.82
CA VAL A 117 -12.00 -8.93 -22.21
C VAL A 117 -12.83 -8.97 -23.51
N GLU A 118 -12.43 -9.77 -24.48
CA GLU A 118 -13.16 -9.91 -25.73
C GLU A 118 -14.50 -10.62 -25.52
N ALA A 119 -14.57 -11.66 -24.70
CA ALA A 119 -15.82 -12.31 -24.34
C ALA A 119 -16.81 -11.32 -23.69
N LEU A 120 -16.33 -10.45 -22.80
CA LEU A 120 -17.15 -9.39 -22.23
C LEU A 120 -17.60 -8.37 -23.30
N ARG A 121 -16.70 -7.99 -24.22
CA ARG A 121 -17.00 -7.04 -25.30
C ARG A 121 -18.08 -7.58 -26.23
N GLU A 122 -17.99 -8.82 -26.65
CA GLU A 122 -18.90 -9.46 -27.59
C GLU A 122 -20.25 -9.82 -26.99
N TYR A 123 -20.34 -9.94 -25.66
CA TYR A 123 -21.60 -10.31 -25.00
C TYR A 123 -22.73 -9.33 -25.37
N PRO A 124 -23.85 -9.80 -25.96
CA PRO A 124 -24.92 -8.93 -26.43
C PRO A 124 -25.75 -8.41 -25.26
N VAL A 125 -25.70 -7.11 -25.01
CA VAL A 125 -26.60 -6.41 -24.08
C VAL A 125 -27.57 -5.58 -24.92
N THR A 126 -28.78 -6.06 -25.13
CA THR A 126 -29.74 -5.43 -26.06
C THR A 126 -30.84 -4.62 -25.40
N THR A 127 -31.07 -4.79 -24.09
CA THR A 127 -32.34 -4.37 -23.45
C THR A 127 -32.25 -3.03 -22.72
N ASP A 128 -31.07 -2.54 -22.35
CA ASP A 128 -30.94 -1.30 -21.58
C ASP A 128 -29.72 -0.48 -22.07
N LYS A 129 -29.99 0.70 -22.62
CA LYS A 129 -28.93 1.62 -23.10
C LYS A 129 -27.94 2.03 -22.01
N ARG A 130 -28.40 2.10 -20.74
CA ARG A 130 -27.52 2.43 -19.59
C ARG A 130 -26.57 1.29 -19.30
N MET A 131 -27.08 0.06 -19.34
CA MET A 131 -26.28 -1.16 -19.13
C MET A 131 -25.26 -1.34 -20.26
N VAL A 132 -25.67 -1.07 -21.53
CA VAL A 132 -24.75 -1.05 -22.69
C VAL A 132 -23.61 -0.06 -22.48
N LYS A 133 -23.93 1.18 -22.08
CA LYS A 133 -22.91 2.21 -21.83
C LYS A 133 -22.00 1.86 -20.67
N ALA A 134 -22.55 1.31 -19.59
CA ALA A 134 -21.76 0.88 -18.43
C ALA A 134 -20.82 -0.29 -18.80
N LYS A 135 -21.31 -1.30 -19.53
CA LYS A 135 -20.50 -2.41 -20.05
C LYS A 135 -19.34 -1.89 -20.91
N GLN A 136 -19.61 -0.97 -21.82
CA GLN A 136 -18.54 -0.41 -22.67
C GLN A 136 -17.47 0.30 -21.84
N ALA A 137 -17.87 1.10 -20.87
CA ALA A 137 -16.92 1.76 -19.97
C ALA A 137 -16.10 0.76 -19.14
N ASP A 138 -16.69 -0.36 -18.72
CA ASP A 138 -15.99 -1.42 -17.99
C ASP A 138 -15.02 -2.17 -18.91
N VAL A 139 -15.39 -2.46 -20.17
CA VAL A 139 -14.47 -3.01 -21.18
C VAL A 139 -13.28 -2.10 -21.42
N ASP A 140 -13.50 -0.79 -21.50
CA ASP A 140 -12.44 0.20 -21.69
C ASP A 140 -11.47 0.23 -20.50
N ARG A 141 -11.99 0.16 -19.25
CA ARG A 141 -11.16 0.05 -18.03
C ARG A 141 -10.36 -1.24 -17.99
N ALA A 142 -10.99 -2.37 -18.27
CA ALA A 142 -10.30 -3.67 -18.32
C ALA A 142 -9.20 -3.69 -19.39
N THR A 143 -9.46 -3.12 -20.57
CA THR A 143 -8.48 -2.99 -21.65
C THR A 143 -7.28 -2.13 -21.24
N ARG A 144 -7.50 -1.06 -20.45
CA ARG A 144 -6.44 -0.20 -19.91
C ARG A 144 -5.82 -0.73 -18.61
N GLN A 145 -6.32 -1.85 -18.10
CA GLN A 145 -5.91 -2.44 -16.82
C GLN A 145 -6.10 -1.49 -15.62
N GLU A 146 -7.11 -0.64 -15.67
CA GLU A 146 -7.50 0.27 -14.58
C GLU A 146 -8.31 -0.50 -13.53
N TRP A 147 -7.69 -1.49 -12.88
CA TRP A 147 -8.39 -2.49 -12.05
C TRP A 147 -9.11 -1.92 -10.86
N LEU A 148 -8.54 -0.91 -10.20
CA LEU A 148 -9.19 -0.24 -9.06
C LEU A 148 -10.50 0.45 -9.49
N GLU A 149 -10.47 1.13 -10.63
CA GLU A 149 -11.64 1.78 -11.23
C GLU A 149 -12.66 0.75 -11.74
N PHE A 150 -12.17 -0.38 -12.29
CA PHE A 150 -13.01 -1.46 -12.76
C PHE A 150 -13.83 -2.10 -11.64
N ILE A 151 -13.18 -2.46 -10.51
CA ILE A 151 -13.86 -3.07 -9.35
C ILE A 151 -14.80 -2.07 -8.66
N GLY A 152 -14.47 -0.77 -8.67
CA GLY A 152 -15.20 0.24 -7.92
C GLY A 152 -16.40 0.85 -8.65
N LYS A 153 -16.54 0.67 -9.95
CA LYS A 153 -17.52 1.40 -10.77
C LYS A 153 -18.27 0.48 -11.75
N GLY A 154 -19.33 1.01 -12.35
CA GLY A 154 -20.06 0.36 -13.42
C GLY A 154 -20.82 -0.89 -13.02
N LEU A 155 -20.95 -1.84 -13.94
CA LEU A 155 -21.53 -3.16 -13.70
C LEU A 155 -20.59 -4.03 -12.87
N ALA A 156 -19.29 -3.93 -13.16
CA ALA A 156 -18.27 -4.65 -12.40
C ALA A 156 -18.34 -4.33 -10.91
N GLY A 157 -18.46 -3.05 -10.54
CA GLY A 157 -18.60 -2.63 -9.14
C GLY A 157 -19.86 -3.16 -8.47
N LYS A 158 -20.97 -3.25 -9.17
CA LYS A 158 -22.21 -3.82 -8.65
C LYS A 158 -22.08 -5.33 -8.40
N ILE A 159 -21.52 -6.05 -9.34
CA ILE A 159 -21.27 -7.49 -9.20
C ILE A 159 -20.26 -7.75 -8.08
N ALA A 160 -19.19 -6.97 -8.01
CA ALA A 160 -18.15 -7.09 -6.97
C ALA A 160 -18.69 -6.90 -5.53
N THR A 161 -19.76 -6.10 -5.37
CA THR A 161 -20.45 -5.89 -4.08
C THR A 161 -21.56 -6.89 -3.79
N GLY A 162 -21.76 -7.87 -4.67
CA GLY A 162 -22.81 -8.89 -4.51
C GLY A 162 -24.23 -8.38 -4.83
N ASP A 163 -24.37 -7.21 -5.45
CA ASP A 163 -25.66 -6.66 -5.90
C ASP A 163 -25.77 -6.79 -7.43
N PRO A 164 -26.33 -7.89 -7.95
CA PRO A 164 -26.44 -8.12 -9.38
C PRO A 164 -27.55 -7.28 -10.05
N ASN A 165 -27.84 -6.11 -9.53
CA ASN A 165 -28.84 -5.19 -10.06
C ASN A 165 -28.18 -3.88 -10.51
N TYR A 166 -28.60 -3.41 -11.69
CA TYR A 166 -28.17 -2.14 -12.23
C TYR A 166 -29.39 -1.27 -12.56
N HIS A 167 -29.55 -0.14 -11.87
CA HIS A 167 -30.74 0.72 -11.98
C HIS A 167 -32.08 -0.05 -11.85
N ASN A 168 -32.22 -0.87 -10.81
CA ASN A 168 -33.39 -1.71 -10.52
C ASN A 168 -33.70 -2.77 -11.59
N ARG A 169 -32.72 -3.15 -12.40
CA ARG A 169 -32.83 -4.24 -13.36
C ARG A 169 -31.78 -5.31 -13.06
N PRO A 170 -32.14 -6.59 -13.08
CA PRO A 170 -31.17 -7.65 -12.87
C PRO A 170 -30.17 -7.69 -14.01
N ILE A 171 -28.90 -7.89 -13.66
CA ILE A 171 -27.82 -8.17 -14.62
C ILE A 171 -27.99 -9.64 -15.04
N PRO A 172 -28.00 -9.96 -16.35
CA PRO A 172 -28.15 -11.35 -16.80
C PRO A 172 -27.03 -12.26 -16.24
N ALA A 173 -27.40 -13.44 -15.73
CA ALA A 173 -26.43 -14.36 -15.14
C ALA A 173 -25.22 -14.70 -16.05
N PRO A 174 -25.39 -14.97 -17.37
CA PRO A 174 -24.22 -15.22 -18.22
C PRO A 174 -23.31 -13.98 -18.39
N LEU A 175 -23.85 -12.78 -18.22
CA LEU A 175 -23.02 -11.56 -18.21
C LEU A 175 -22.25 -11.45 -16.88
N VAL A 176 -22.87 -11.83 -15.77
CA VAL A 176 -22.19 -11.91 -14.45
C VAL A 176 -21.01 -12.86 -14.54
N ASP A 177 -21.16 -14.04 -15.15
CA ASP A 177 -20.08 -15.02 -15.31
C ASP A 177 -18.88 -14.42 -16.07
N CYS A 178 -19.14 -13.65 -17.14
CA CYS A 178 -18.07 -12.93 -17.86
C CYS A 178 -17.34 -11.91 -16.96
N TYR A 179 -18.08 -11.21 -16.11
CA TYR A 179 -17.48 -10.26 -15.17
C TYR A 179 -16.70 -10.94 -14.05
N GLU A 180 -17.15 -12.07 -13.52
CA GLU A 180 -16.48 -12.78 -12.43
C GLU A 180 -15.05 -13.17 -12.82
N VAL A 181 -14.83 -13.67 -14.03
CA VAL A 181 -13.48 -13.97 -14.54
C VAL A 181 -12.56 -12.76 -14.51
N LEU A 182 -13.04 -11.61 -14.94
CA LEU A 182 -12.27 -10.35 -14.93
C LEU A 182 -12.12 -9.77 -13.53
N LEU A 183 -13.11 -9.92 -12.65
CA LEU A 183 -13.05 -9.50 -11.27
C LEU A 183 -12.02 -10.31 -10.47
N ASP A 184 -11.94 -11.62 -10.70
CA ASP A 184 -10.94 -12.47 -10.05
C ASP A 184 -9.54 -12.13 -10.54
N HIS A 185 -9.36 -11.89 -11.84
CA HIS A 185 -8.09 -11.36 -12.37
C HIS A 185 -7.74 -10.01 -11.75
N ALA A 186 -8.68 -9.07 -11.70
CA ALA A 186 -8.46 -7.73 -11.15
C ALA A 186 -8.08 -7.80 -9.65
N ARG A 187 -8.75 -8.64 -8.87
CA ARG A 187 -8.40 -8.90 -7.46
C ARG A 187 -7.00 -9.48 -7.33
N ALA A 188 -6.67 -10.50 -8.14
CA ALA A 188 -5.34 -11.12 -8.13
C ALA A 188 -4.24 -10.11 -8.51
N ALA A 189 -4.46 -9.30 -9.54
CA ALA A 189 -3.52 -8.27 -9.98
C ALA A 189 -3.30 -7.18 -8.91
N LEU A 190 -4.39 -6.70 -8.28
CA LEU A 190 -4.31 -5.73 -7.19
C LEU A 190 -3.64 -6.32 -5.94
N CYS A 191 -3.94 -7.57 -5.59
CA CYS A 191 -3.27 -8.25 -4.48
C CYS A 191 -1.77 -8.45 -4.75
N THR A 192 -1.38 -8.78 -5.99
CA THR A 192 0.03 -8.88 -6.38
C THR A 192 0.74 -7.54 -6.24
N TRP A 193 0.10 -6.47 -6.72
CA TRP A 193 0.63 -5.11 -6.57
C TRP A 193 0.77 -4.71 -5.09
N LEU A 194 -0.25 -4.96 -4.24
CA LEU A 194 -0.20 -4.68 -2.80
C LEU A 194 0.87 -5.51 -2.08
N ALA A 195 1.03 -6.79 -2.45
CA ALA A 195 2.07 -7.64 -1.86
C ALA A 195 3.48 -7.08 -2.16
N GLY A 196 3.71 -6.66 -3.41
CA GLY A 196 4.97 -6.00 -3.79
C GLY A 196 5.20 -4.67 -3.06
N GLN A 197 4.14 -3.86 -2.87
CA GLN A 197 4.24 -2.63 -2.06
C GLN A 197 4.58 -2.92 -0.60
N ASN A 198 3.93 -3.91 0.02
CA ASN A 198 4.20 -4.30 1.40
C ASN A 198 5.65 -4.79 1.57
N GLU A 199 6.15 -5.58 0.64
CA GLU A 199 7.53 -6.08 0.68
C GLU A 199 8.52 -4.91 0.54
N ALA A 200 8.30 -4.01 -0.42
CA ALA A 200 9.13 -2.82 -0.60
C ALA A 200 9.09 -1.85 0.59
N CYS A 201 7.98 -1.80 1.34
CA CYS A 201 7.89 -1.00 2.57
C CYS A 201 8.66 -1.64 3.73
N TYR A 202 8.87 -2.95 3.71
CA TYR A 202 9.65 -3.65 4.73
C TYR A 202 11.16 -3.52 4.48
N GLU A 203 11.60 -3.58 3.24
CA GLU A 203 13.00 -3.45 2.82
C GLU A 203 13.55 -2.03 3.04
#